data_2e64c9e8eb9d453083bb1f791fba6dbc
#
_entry.id   2e64c9e8eb9d453083bb1f791fba6dbc
#
_cell.length_a   1.000
_cell.length_b   1.000
_cell.length_c   1.000
_cell.angle_alpha   90.00
_cell.angle_beta   90.00
_cell.angle_gamma   90.00
#
_symmetry.space_group_name_H-M   'P 1'
#
loop_
_entity.id
_entity.type
_entity.pdbx_description
1 polymer ?
#
loop_
_entity_poly.entity_id
_entity_poly.type
_entity_poly.pdbx_seq_one_letter_code
_entity_poly.pdbx_strand_id
1 'polypeptide(L)'
;MAYGKYKLVEVKRGDKRLEREFLNLPKRLYKGNDNWVCPFDSSIQDVFDPNKNRLFEEGEAIRWVAYNGEGECVGRIAAFYDKTHAYGYEQPTGGCGFFEAIDDQELANLLFDAARDWLKQRGMEAMDGPVNFGSRDAWWGLLVEGYEYQPLFE
;
A
#
# COMPACT_ATOMS: atom_id res chain seq x y z
N MET A 1 -12.79 -10.23 -4.96
CA MET A 1 -14.08 -10.05 -4.27
C MET A 1 -14.73 -8.79 -4.82
N ALA A 2 -15.99 -8.84 -5.16
CA ALA A 2 -16.71 -7.67 -5.64
C ALA A 2 -17.55 -7.07 -4.50
N TYR A 3 -17.36 -5.80 -4.24
CA TYR A 3 -18.15 -5.03 -3.29
C TYR A 3 -18.78 -3.85 -4.02
N GLY A 4 -20.11 -3.88 -4.18
CA GLY A 4 -20.81 -2.82 -4.87
C GLY A 4 -20.27 -2.63 -6.30
N LYS A 5 -19.81 -1.41 -6.58
CA LYS A 5 -19.27 -1.02 -7.90
C LYS A 5 -17.77 -1.31 -8.10
N TYR A 6 -17.07 -1.82 -7.09
CA TYR A 6 -15.63 -2.09 -7.15
C TYR A 6 -15.29 -3.56 -7.00
N LYS A 7 -14.20 -3.97 -7.67
CA LYS A 7 -13.62 -5.31 -7.57
C LYS A 7 -12.17 -5.20 -7.09
N LEU A 8 -11.86 -5.86 -5.97
CA LEU A 8 -10.50 -6.01 -5.48
C LEU A 8 -9.83 -7.23 -6.11
N VAL A 9 -8.58 -7.05 -6.52
CA VAL A 9 -7.74 -8.11 -7.08
C VAL A 9 -6.40 -8.12 -6.38
N GLU A 10 -6.00 -9.27 -5.84
CA GLU A 10 -4.68 -9.45 -5.24
C GLU A 10 -3.59 -9.38 -6.30
N VAL A 11 -2.54 -8.60 -6.04
CA VAL A 11 -1.36 -8.50 -6.88
C VAL A 11 -0.34 -9.53 -6.40
N LYS A 12 -0.28 -10.68 -7.07
CA LYS A 12 0.70 -11.72 -6.76
C LYS A 12 2.04 -11.41 -7.44
N ARG A 13 3.13 -11.75 -6.75
CA ARG A 13 4.47 -11.62 -7.29
C ARG A 13 4.60 -12.44 -8.57
N GLY A 14 5.12 -11.82 -9.63
CA GLY A 14 5.25 -12.44 -10.96
C GLY A 14 4.08 -12.18 -11.90
N ASP A 15 2.94 -11.70 -11.40
CA ASP A 15 1.87 -11.21 -12.28
C ASP A 15 2.24 -9.81 -12.80
N LYS A 16 2.97 -9.79 -13.91
CA LYS A 16 3.52 -8.57 -14.51
C LYS A 16 2.46 -7.53 -14.84
N ARG A 17 1.26 -7.95 -15.20
CA ARG A 17 0.17 -7.04 -15.52
C ARG A 17 -0.32 -6.32 -14.26
N LEU A 18 -0.62 -7.07 -13.21
CA LEU A 18 -1.10 -6.50 -11.95
C LEU A 18 -0.03 -5.70 -11.21
N GLU A 19 1.23 -6.15 -11.25
CA GLU A 19 2.37 -5.38 -10.71
C GLU A 19 2.48 -4.02 -11.40
N ARG A 20 2.31 -3.98 -12.71
CA ARG A 20 2.35 -2.73 -13.48
C ARG A 20 1.16 -1.82 -13.16
N GLU A 21 -0.05 -2.38 -13.00
CA GLU A 21 -1.22 -1.61 -12.56
C GLU A 21 -1.00 -0.96 -11.20
N PHE A 22 -0.41 -1.71 -10.27
CA PHE A 22 -0.08 -1.20 -8.93
C PHE A 22 0.92 -0.04 -8.98
N LEU A 23 1.95 -0.13 -9.81
CA LEU A 23 2.97 0.90 -9.96
C LEU A 23 2.45 2.14 -10.70
N ASN A 24 1.62 1.95 -11.71
CA ASN A 24 1.21 3.03 -12.61
C ASN A 24 0.00 3.84 -12.12
N LEU A 25 -0.76 3.33 -11.15
CA LEU A 25 -1.96 4.02 -10.67
C LEU A 25 -1.65 5.46 -10.19
N PRO A 26 -0.69 5.71 -9.30
CA PRO A 26 -0.41 7.08 -8.87
C PRO A 26 0.09 7.98 -10.00
N LYS A 27 0.80 7.43 -10.98
CA LYS A 27 1.27 8.18 -12.15
C LYS A 27 0.10 8.75 -12.98
N ARG A 28 -1.02 8.02 -13.03
CA ARG A 28 -2.25 8.48 -13.68
C ARG A 28 -3.03 9.46 -12.82
N LEU A 29 -3.19 9.13 -11.51
CA LEU A 29 -3.93 9.97 -10.57
C LEU A 29 -3.31 11.38 -10.43
N TYR A 30 -1.99 11.45 -10.42
CA TYR A 30 -1.25 12.71 -10.23
C TYR A 30 -0.75 13.33 -11.53
N LYS A 31 -1.20 12.83 -12.68
CA LYS A 31 -0.84 13.39 -13.97
C LYS A 31 -1.20 14.88 -14.03
N GLY A 32 -0.20 15.72 -14.34
CA GLY A 32 -0.37 17.18 -14.39
C GLY A 32 -0.22 17.88 -13.04
N ASN A 33 0.08 17.15 -11.98
CA ASN A 33 0.43 17.73 -10.68
C ASN A 33 1.95 17.91 -10.58
N ASP A 34 2.41 19.14 -10.68
CA ASP A 34 3.85 19.48 -10.70
C ASP A 34 4.51 19.28 -9.33
N ASN A 35 3.74 19.16 -8.26
CA ASN A 35 4.24 18.97 -6.91
C ASN A 35 4.45 17.50 -6.54
N TRP A 36 3.90 16.58 -7.33
CA TRP A 36 4.05 15.14 -7.08
C TRP A 36 5.36 14.61 -7.66
N VAL A 37 6.17 13.97 -6.81
CA VAL A 37 7.41 13.32 -7.21
C VAL A 37 7.18 11.82 -7.35
N CYS A 38 7.41 11.30 -8.55
CA CYS A 38 7.25 9.86 -8.83
C CYS A 38 8.39 9.06 -8.18
N PRO A 39 8.09 8.15 -7.25
CA PRO A 39 9.10 7.23 -6.73
C PRO A 39 9.58 6.27 -7.83
N PHE A 40 10.79 5.73 -7.67
CA PHE A 40 11.31 4.72 -8.59
C PHE A 40 10.51 3.42 -8.46
N ASP A 41 10.10 2.87 -9.60
CA ASP A 41 9.38 1.59 -9.65
C ASP A 41 10.18 0.45 -8.99
N SER A 42 11.50 0.44 -9.18
CA SER A 42 12.39 -0.54 -8.55
C SER A 42 12.35 -0.48 -7.04
N SER A 43 12.29 0.72 -6.46
CA SER A 43 12.22 0.89 -5.00
C SER A 43 10.92 0.30 -4.43
N ILE A 44 9.81 0.48 -5.12
CA ILE A 44 8.52 -0.10 -4.71
C ILE A 44 8.54 -1.62 -4.89
N GLN A 45 9.05 -2.11 -6.01
CA GLN A 45 9.18 -3.56 -6.29
C GLN A 45 10.04 -4.27 -5.24
N ASP A 46 11.14 -3.64 -4.84
CA ASP A 46 12.07 -4.22 -3.86
C ASP A 46 11.42 -4.42 -2.48
N VAL A 47 10.49 -3.57 -2.10
CA VAL A 47 9.72 -3.73 -0.85
C VAL A 47 8.95 -5.07 -0.83
N PHE A 48 8.44 -5.50 -1.98
CA PHE A 48 7.64 -6.72 -2.11
C PHE A 48 8.45 -7.93 -2.62
N ASP A 49 9.76 -7.81 -2.68
CA ASP A 49 10.65 -8.91 -3.07
C ASP A 49 11.27 -9.58 -1.82
N PRO A 50 10.89 -10.85 -1.52
CA PRO A 50 11.46 -11.57 -0.37
C PRO A 50 12.98 -11.76 -0.44
N ASN A 51 13.59 -11.68 -1.63
CA ASN A 51 15.04 -11.77 -1.77
C ASN A 51 15.75 -10.46 -1.43
N LYS A 52 15.03 -9.34 -1.38
CA LYS A 52 15.58 -8.01 -1.10
C LYS A 52 15.11 -7.43 0.22
N ASN A 53 13.87 -7.72 0.61
CA ASN A 53 13.31 -7.25 1.86
C ASN A 53 13.35 -8.33 2.94
N ARG A 54 14.27 -8.15 3.90
CA ARG A 54 14.50 -9.09 5.00
C ARG A 54 13.30 -9.27 5.93
N LEU A 55 12.37 -8.33 5.97
CA LEU A 55 11.17 -8.45 6.81
C LEU A 55 10.31 -9.65 6.43
N PHE A 56 10.44 -10.18 5.21
CA PHE A 56 9.79 -11.42 4.82
C PHE A 56 10.31 -12.67 5.55
N GLU A 57 11.48 -12.62 6.19
CA GLU A 57 11.99 -13.75 6.98
C GLU A 57 11.07 -14.06 8.16
N GLU A 58 10.44 -13.03 8.74
CA GLU A 58 9.53 -13.15 9.89
C GLU A 58 8.17 -12.48 9.64
N GLY A 59 7.82 -12.21 8.41
CA GLY A 59 6.62 -11.48 8.07
C GLY A 59 6.02 -11.83 6.73
N GLU A 60 4.95 -11.15 6.42
CA GLU A 60 4.19 -11.29 5.17
C GLU A 60 3.74 -9.92 4.68
N ALA A 61 3.54 -9.82 3.37
CA ALA A 61 2.93 -8.67 2.74
C ALA A 61 1.95 -9.11 1.66
N ILE A 62 0.94 -8.31 1.45
CA ILE A 62 -0.07 -8.48 0.39
C ILE A 62 -0.35 -7.14 -0.27
N ARG A 63 -0.69 -7.17 -1.54
CA ARG A 63 -1.08 -6.00 -2.33
C ARG A 63 -2.39 -6.26 -3.03
N TRP A 64 -3.20 -5.22 -3.15
CA TRP A 64 -4.42 -5.23 -3.97
C TRP A 64 -4.45 -4.03 -4.90
N VAL A 65 -5.09 -4.23 -6.04
CA VAL A 65 -5.61 -3.17 -6.89
C VAL A 65 -7.14 -3.27 -6.93
N ALA A 66 -7.80 -2.14 -7.10
CA ALA A 66 -9.25 -2.07 -7.23
C ALA A 66 -9.63 -1.60 -8.62
N TYR A 67 -10.59 -2.26 -9.22
CA TYR A 67 -11.16 -1.91 -10.51
C TYR A 67 -12.60 -1.42 -10.36
N ASN A 68 -12.98 -0.42 -11.16
CA ASN A 68 -14.37 0.01 -11.27
C ASN A 68 -15.17 -0.91 -12.21
N GLY A 69 -16.45 -0.62 -12.40
CA GLY A 69 -17.33 -1.39 -13.29
C GLY A 69 -16.94 -1.34 -14.77
N GLU A 70 -16.10 -0.39 -15.17
CA GLU A 70 -15.58 -0.23 -16.54
C GLU A 70 -14.23 -0.91 -16.76
N GLY A 71 -13.69 -1.58 -15.73
CA GLY A 71 -12.40 -2.27 -15.78
C GLY A 71 -11.20 -1.36 -15.64
N GLU A 72 -11.38 -0.14 -15.16
CA GLU A 72 -10.28 0.79 -14.89
C GLU A 72 -9.75 0.58 -13.47
N CYS A 73 -8.42 0.55 -13.31
CA CYS A 73 -7.78 0.53 -12.00
C CYS A 73 -7.92 1.91 -11.35
N VAL A 74 -8.57 1.95 -10.19
CA VAL A 74 -8.94 3.20 -9.49
C VAL A 74 -8.43 3.28 -8.07
N GLY A 75 -7.82 2.21 -7.56
CA GLY A 75 -7.27 2.19 -6.21
C GLY A 75 -6.24 1.09 -6.01
N ARG A 76 -5.43 1.25 -4.98
CA ARG A 76 -4.47 0.25 -4.51
C ARG A 76 -4.22 0.37 -3.02
N ILE A 77 -3.79 -0.70 -2.38
CA ILE A 77 -3.29 -0.72 -1.01
C ILE A 77 -2.39 -1.93 -0.80
N ALA A 78 -1.50 -1.84 0.17
CA ALA A 78 -0.74 -2.97 0.68
C ALA A 78 -0.98 -3.11 2.18
N ALA A 79 -0.92 -4.34 2.67
CA ALA A 79 -0.89 -4.66 4.09
C ALA A 79 0.28 -5.59 4.37
N PHE A 80 0.86 -5.48 5.56
CA PHE A 80 2.04 -6.23 5.93
C PHE A 80 2.22 -6.27 7.44
N TYR A 81 2.98 -7.23 7.90
CA TYR A 81 3.50 -7.30 9.27
C TYR A 81 4.82 -8.06 9.28
N ASP A 82 5.60 -7.85 10.30
CA ASP A 82 6.69 -8.73 10.70
C ASP A 82 6.61 -8.94 12.21
N LYS A 83 7.08 -10.10 12.69
CA LYS A 83 6.90 -10.50 14.08
C LYS A 83 7.65 -9.59 15.05
N THR A 84 8.82 -9.12 14.67
CA THR A 84 9.64 -8.26 15.54
C THR A 84 8.92 -6.96 15.85
N HIS A 85 8.40 -6.26 14.83
CA HIS A 85 7.67 -5.01 15.03
C HIS A 85 6.28 -5.25 15.61
N ALA A 86 5.55 -6.26 15.13
CA ALA A 86 4.19 -6.55 15.56
C ALA A 86 4.09 -6.78 17.07
N TYR A 87 5.02 -7.53 17.61
CA TYR A 87 5.05 -7.89 19.05
C TYR A 87 5.94 -6.96 19.90
N GLY A 88 6.47 -5.90 19.33
CA GLY A 88 7.13 -4.82 20.04
C GLY A 88 6.18 -3.90 20.79
N TYR A 89 4.87 -4.02 20.51
CA TYR A 89 3.80 -3.28 21.16
C TYR A 89 3.00 -4.18 22.10
N GLU A 90 2.27 -3.58 23.04
CA GLU A 90 1.35 -4.30 23.92
C GLU A 90 0.24 -5.01 23.10
N GLN A 91 -0.23 -4.35 22.05
CA GLN A 91 -1.16 -4.88 21.06
C GLN A 91 -0.40 -5.32 19.81
N PRO A 92 -0.57 -6.56 19.33
CA PRO A 92 0.03 -6.98 18.04
C PRO A 92 -0.42 -6.08 16.91
N THR A 93 0.53 -5.37 16.29
CA THR A 93 0.26 -4.31 15.32
C THR A 93 0.90 -4.63 13.97
N GLY A 94 0.09 -4.62 12.92
CA GLY A 94 0.54 -4.65 11.53
C GLY A 94 0.49 -3.27 10.90
N GLY A 95 0.74 -3.20 9.62
CA GLY A 95 0.74 -1.93 8.89
C GLY A 95 0.02 -2.00 7.55
N CYS A 96 -0.39 -0.85 7.07
CA CYS A 96 -0.84 -0.67 5.69
C CYS A 96 -0.17 0.55 5.07
N GLY A 97 0.01 0.52 3.77
CA GLY A 97 0.65 1.60 3.04
C GLY A 97 0.39 1.50 1.54
N PHE A 98 1.10 2.34 0.79
CA PHE A 98 0.94 2.43 -0.67
C PHE A 98 -0.50 2.76 -1.10
N PHE A 99 -1.30 3.28 -0.18
CA PHE A 99 -2.69 3.65 -0.45
C PHE A 99 -2.76 4.79 -1.46
N GLU A 100 -3.44 4.50 -2.56
CA GLU A 100 -3.79 5.48 -3.59
C GLU A 100 -5.20 5.14 -4.08
N ALA A 101 -6.03 6.15 -4.26
CA ALA A 101 -7.39 5.97 -4.74
C ALA A 101 -7.94 7.23 -5.39
N ILE A 102 -8.90 7.07 -6.28
CA ILE A 102 -9.77 8.18 -6.67
C ILE A 102 -10.53 8.69 -5.43
N ASP A 103 -11.01 9.94 -5.48
CA ASP A 103 -11.75 10.54 -4.36
C ASP A 103 -13.16 9.92 -4.24
N ASP A 104 -13.22 8.76 -3.61
CA ASP A 104 -14.43 8.01 -3.32
C ASP A 104 -14.29 7.29 -1.97
N GLN A 105 -15.10 7.71 -1.01
CA GLN A 105 -15.06 7.17 0.36
C GLN A 105 -15.38 5.68 0.41
N GLU A 106 -16.29 5.20 -0.42
CA GLU A 106 -16.65 3.77 -0.50
C GLU A 106 -15.44 2.93 -0.92
N LEU A 107 -14.69 3.40 -1.92
CA LEU A 107 -13.45 2.74 -2.36
C LEU A 107 -12.38 2.75 -1.26
N ALA A 108 -12.18 3.89 -0.61
CA ALA A 108 -11.22 4.00 0.49
C ALA A 108 -11.57 3.02 1.62
N ASN A 109 -12.81 2.96 2.02
CA ASN A 109 -13.29 2.04 3.05
C ASN A 109 -13.06 0.58 2.64
N LEU A 110 -13.34 0.22 1.39
CA LEU A 110 -13.12 -1.11 0.85
C LEU A 110 -11.65 -1.53 0.94
N LEU A 111 -10.73 -0.64 0.56
CA LEU A 111 -9.30 -0.90 0.59
C LEU A 111 -8.78 -1.05 2.03
N PHE A 112 -9.15 -0.15 2.92
CA PHE A 112 -8.75 -0.24 4.33
C PHE A 112 -9.36 -1.44 5.05
N ASP A 113 -10.61 -1.80 4.74
CA ASP A 113 -11.25 -3.00 5.30
C ASP A 113 -10.53 -4.27 4.85
N ALA A 114 -10.13 -4.36 3.59
CA ALA A 114 -9.35 -5.49 3.08
C ALA A 114 -8.02 -5.65 3.84
N ALA A 115 -7.29 -4.56 4.03
CA ALA A 115 -6.03 -4.55 4.77
C ALA A 115 -6.24 -4.97 6.23
N ARG A 116 -7.23 -4.39 6.90
CA ARG A 116 -7.60 -4.74 8.29
C ARG A 116 -7.96 -6.21 8.43
N ASP A 117 -8.82 -6.73 7.57
CA ASP A 117 -9.31 -8.10 7.67
C ASP A 117 -8.19 -9.12 7.41
N TRP A 118 -7.30 -8.83 6.46
CA TRP A 118 -6.13 -9.66 6.21
C TRP A 118 -5.20 -9.72 7.43
N LEU A 119 -4.94 -8.57 8.07
CA LEU A 119 -4.13 -8.49 9.29
C LEU A 119 -4.80 -9.18 10.47
N LYS A 120 -6.11 -9.01 10.62
CA LYS A 120 -6.89 -9.66 11.69
C LYS A 120 -6.83 -11.18 11.59
N GLN A 121 -6.90 -11.74 10.39
CA GLN A 121 -6.76 -13.19 10.15
C GLN A 121 -5.39 -13.73 10.58
N ARG A 122 -4.38 -12.86 10.68
CA ARG A 122 -3.01 -13.18 11.08
C ARG A 122 -2.70 -12.84 12.52
N GLY A 123 -3.73 -12.53 13.31
CA GLY A 123 -3.61 -12.26 14.74
C GLY A 123 -3.23 -10.83 15.10
N MET A 124 -3.22 -9.91 14.14
CA MET A 124 -3.01 -8.50 14.43
C MET A 124 -4.27 -7.87 15.03
N GLU A 125 -4.11 -7.05 16.03
CA GLU A 125 -5.19 -6.36 16.75
C GLU A 125 -5.25 -4.87 16.42
N ALA A 126 -4.17 -4.33 15.84
CA ALA A 126 -4.08 -2.94 15.41
C ALA A 126 -3.39 -2.84 14.05
N MET A 127 -3.65 -1.74 13.35
CA MET A 127 -3.09 -1.44 12.04
C MET A 127 -2.62 0.00 12.01
N ASP A 128 -1.32 0.20 11.85
CA ASP A 128 -0.72 1.50 11.61
C ASP A 128 -0.75 1.85 10.12
N GLY A 129 -0.92 3.11 9.80
CA GLY A 129 -0.87 3.57 8.42
C GLY A 129 -1.03 5.08 8.26
N PRO A 130 -0.50 5.62 7.17
CA PRO A 130 0.31 4.94 6.16
C PRO A 130 1.74 4.71 6.65
N VAL A 131 2.26 3.52 6.44
CA VAL A 131 3.63 3.13 6.77
C VAL A 131 4.23 2.30 5.65
N ASN A 132 5.55 2.07 5.69
CA ASN A 132 6.25 1.23 4.73
C ASN A 132 6.62 -0.12 5.35
N PHE A 133 6.64 -1.16 4.53
CA PHE A 133 7.19 -2.46 4.87
C PHE A 133 8.71 -2.46 4.63
N GLY A 134 9.45 -1.77 5.49
CA GLY A 134 10.88 -1.57 5.31
C GLY A 134 11.43 -0.43 6.14
N SER A 135 12.54 0.16 5.66
CA SER A 135 13.21 1.27 6.32
C SER A 135 12.30 2.51 6.39
N ARG A 136 12.26 3.12 7.56
CA ARG A 136 11.54 4.37 7.79
C ARG A 136 12.10 5.52 6.94
N ASP A 137 13.38 5.49 6.64
CA ASP A 137 14.08 6.55 5.91
C ASP A 137 13.55 6.75 4.47
N ALA A 138 12.85 5.75 3.94
CA ALA A 138 12.25 5.80 2.61
C ALA A 138 10.77 6.23 2.61
N TRP A 139 10.25 6.72 3.75
CA TRP A 139 8.82 7.01 3.89
C TRP A 139 8.54 8.18 4.81
N TRP A 140 7.75 9.14 4.35
CA TRP A 140 7.44 10.38 5.09
C TRP A 140 6.10 10.33 5.85
N GLY A 141 5.31 9.30 5.67
CA GLY A 141 3.94 9.26 6.19
C GLY A 141 2.95 10.00 5.28
N LEU A 142 1.90 10.52 5.88
CA LEU A 142 0.83 11.21 5.14
C LEU A 142 1.12 12.70 5.04
N LEU A 143 1.30 13.19 3.82
CA LEU A 143 1.43 14.61 3.54
C LEU A 143 0.05 15.27 3.50
N VAL A 144 -0.23 16.17 4.44
CA VAL A 144 -1.53 16.84 4.56
C VAL A 144 -1.49 18.32 4.16
N GLU A 145 -0.30 18.93 4.20
CA GLU A 145 -0.07 20.32 3.77
C GLU A 145 1.38 20.50 3.35
N GLY A 146 1.72 21.61 2.72
CA GLY A 146 3.09 21.88 2.28
C GLY A 146 3.47 21.23 0.95
N TYR A 147 2.50 20.99 0.09
CA TYR A 147 2.69 20.32 -1.20
C TYR A 147 3.57 21.07 -2.20
N GLU A 148 3.81 22.36 -1.97
CA GLU A 148 4.60 23.19 -2.86
C GLU A 148 6.10 22.92 -2.74
N TYR A 149 6.52 22.26 -1.69
CA TYR A 149 7.93 21.98 -1.42
C TYR A 149 8.18 20.48 -1.42
N GLN A 150 9.35 20.10 -1.94
CA GLN A 150 9.78 18.71 -1.86
C GLN A 150 10.09 18.34 -0.40
N PRO A 151 9.53 17.24 0.13
CA PRO A 151 9.89 16.76 1.44
C PRO A 151 11.37 16.44 1.54
N LEU A 152 11.97 16.74 2.67
CA LEU A 152 13.36 16.36 2.95
C LEU A 152 13.37 14.91 3.47
N PHE A 153 14.37 14.15 3.04
CA PHE A 153 14.70 12.88 3.68
C PHE A 153 15.37 13.15 5.03
N GLU A 154 14.92 12.48 6.07
CA GLU A 154 15.59 12.46 7.37
C GLU A 154 16.59 11.31 7.45
#